data_1d92b71db88af6f901a0896c7b9ab505
#
_entry.id   1d92b71db88af6f901a0896c7b9ab505
#
_cell.length_a   1.000
_cell.length_b   1.000
_cell.length_c   1.000
_cell.angle_alpha   90.00
_cell.angle_beta   90.00
_cell.angle_gamma   90.00
#
_symmetry.space_group_name_H-M   'P 1'
#
loop_
_entity.id
_entity.type
_entity.pdbx_description
1 polymer ?
#
loop_
_entity_poly.entity_id
_entity_poly.type
_entity_poly.pdbx_seq_one_letter_code
_entity_poly.pdbx_strand_id
1 'polypeptide(L)'
;GVTAPAMLHDGVITFLESGIPVMQGGIVEPGGFLYYFFRFGIDTGVFPIMIFMGVGAMTDFGPLIANPKAALLGGAAQFGIFFALFGALGIAAIFGQDFFGCDPLKAAASIGIIGGADGPTAIWLTSRLAPDLLGAIAVAAYSYMALVPIIQPPIMNALTTKAERLIKMPQLRVVTKIEKVAFPLVVLLLCAILLPSAVPLIGALMLGNLAREVGASVSRIADTMSNALINIVTIMLGLAVGSKLACEKFLSGQTLAILALGLIAFCVGTAGGVVMAKIMNLFCRKENRINPLIGSAGVSAVPMAARVSNKVALADDPTNYVLMQAMGPNVSGVIGSAVVAGVLYTL
;
A
#
# COMPACT_ATOMS: atom_id res chain seq x y z
N GLY A 1 10.77 -6.07 32.35
CA GLY A 1 10.38 -7.06 31.38
C GLY A 1 9.69 -6.41 30.20
N VAL A 2 10.03 -6.84 29.01
CA VAL A 2 9.35 -6.41 27.76
C VAL A 2 8.06 -7.24 27.70
N THR A 3 7.05 -6.87 28.44
CA THR A 3 5.73 -7.47 28.27
C THR A 3 4.91 -6.56 27.38
N ALA A 4 4.48 -7.09 26.25
CA ALA A 4 3.44 -6.45 25.45
C ALA A 4 2.14 -6.56 26.26
N PRO A 5 1.59 -5.46 26.77
CA PRO A 5 0.61 -5.53 27.86
C PRO A 5 -0.74 -6.08 27.45
N ALA A 6 -1.11 -5.97 26.21
CA ALA A 6 -2.44 -6.36 25.74
C ALA A 6 -2.52 -7.80 25.24
N MET A 7 -1.41 -8.52 25.21
CA MET A 7 -1.35 -9.79 24.52
C MET A 7 -1.26 -11.00 25.41
N LEU A 8 -0.94 -10.81 26.66
CA LEU A 8 -0.51 -11.91 27.51
C LEU A 8 -1.49 -12.31 28.61
N HIS A 9 -2.58 -11.60 28.80
CA HIS A 9 -3.55 -11.98 29.82
C HIS A 9 -5.00 -11.69 29.42
N ASP A 10 -5.87 -12.63 29.69
CA ASP A 10 -7.33 -12.54 29.62
C ASP A 10 -7.94 -11.56 30.64
N GLY A 11 -7.12 -10.65 31.17
CA GLY A 11 -7.56 -9.56 32.01
C GLY A 11 -8.16 -8.43 31.18
N VAL A 12 -9.40 -8.12 31.41
CA VAL A 12 -10.08 -6.96 30.81
C VAL A 12 -9.32 -5.71 31.22
N ILE A 13 -8.57 -5.11 30.28
CA ILE A 13 -7.98 -3.79 30.49
C ILE A 13 -9.08 -2.78 30.25
N THR A 14 -9.60 -2.20 31.32
CA THR A 14 -10.48 -1.04 31.24
C THR A 14 -9.63 0.22 31.22
N PHE A 15 -9.95 1.17 30.33
CA PHE A 15 -9.32 2.46 30.29
C PHE A 15 -10.16 3.44 31.12
N LEU A 16 -9.51 4.23 31.98
CA LEU A 16 -10.14 5.43 32.54
C LEU A 16 -10.38 6.43 31.39
N GLU A 17 -11.33 7.36 31.56
CA GLU A 17 -11.56 8.48 30.63
C GLU A 17 -10.30 9.29 30.33
N SER A 18 -9.29 9.21 31.20
CA SER A 18 -7.96 9.81 31.02
C SER A 18 -7.02 9.02 30.08
N GLY A 19 -7.42 7.87 29.53
CA GLY A 19 -6.59 7.03 28.66
C GLY A 19 -5.50 6.21 29.40
N ILE A 20 -5.51 6.18 30.75
CA ILE A 20 -4.56 5.38 31.54
C ILE A 20 -5.10 3.94 31.66
N PRO A 21 -4.30 2.92 31.32
CA PRO A 21 -4.72 1.53 31.47
C PRO A 21 -4.83 1.15 32.94
N VAL A 22 -5.96 0.59 33.34
CA VAL A 22 -6.20 0.07 34.68
C VAL A 22 -6.45 -1.42 34.59
N MET A 23 -5.67 -2.22 35.32
CA MET A 23 -5.98 -3.65 35.50
C MET A 23 -7.12 -3.81 36.51
N GLN A 24 -7.99 -4.82 36.32
CA GLN A 24 -8.98 -5.22 37.32
C GLN A 24 -8.25 -5.60 38.61
N GLY A 25 -8.35 -4.76 39.62
CA GLY A 25 -7.64 -4.91 40.88
C GLY A 25 -7.01 -3.62 41.41
N GLY A 26 -7.10 -2.53 40.66
CA GLY A 26 -6.68 -1.18 41.11
C GLY A 26 -5.17 -0.90 41.03
N ILE A 27 -4.38 -1.79 40.47
CA ILE A 27 -2.94 -1.57 40.26
C ILE A 27 -2.74 -1.07 38.82
N VAL A 28 -2.29 0.16 38.67
CA VAL A 28 -1.87 0.71 37.39
C VAL A 28 -0.46 0.21 37.09
N GLU A 29 -0.32 -0.79 36.23
CA GLU A 29 0.99 -1.18 35.75
C GLU A 29 1.35 -0.32 34.53
N PRO A 30 2.52 0.33 34.51
CA PRO A 30 2.98 1.04 33.34
C PRO A 30 3.16 0.04 32.20
N GLY A 31 2.61 0.36 31.03
CA GLY A 31 2.78 -0.46 29.84
C GLY A 31 4.27 -0.64 29.49
N GLY A 32 4.64 -1.79 28.96
CA GLY A 32 6.01 -2.02 28.48
C GLY A 32 6.35 -1.14 27.26
N PHE A 33 7.62 -1.10 26.90
CA PHE A 33 8.16 -0.31 25.79
C PHE A 33 7.33 -0.45 24.49
N LEU A 34 6.99 -1.68 24.07
CA LEU A 34 6.20 -1.94 22.87
C LEU A 34 4.77 -1.40 22.95
N TYR A 35 4.20 -1.33 24.14
CA TYR A 35 2.87 -0.74 24.34
C TYR A 35 2.85 0.74 23.95
N TYR A 36 3.82 1.53 24.41
CA TYR A 36 3.88 2.95 24.08
C TYR A 36 4.13 3.18 22.58
N PHE A 37 4.98 2.35 21.96
CA PHE A 37 5.16 2.41 20.50
C PHE A 37 3.89 2.08 19.74
N PHE A 38 3.15 1.07 20.18
CA PHE A 38 1.87 0.69 19.58
C PHE A 38 0.86 1.83 19.72
N ARG A 39 0.66 2.33 20.93
CA ARG A 39 -0.30 3.41 21.21
C ARG A 39 0.03 4.69 20.46
N PHE A 40 1.28 5.12 20.53
CA PHE A 40 1.71 6.34 19.85
C PHE A 40 1.73 6.18 18.33
N GLY A 41 2.26 5.09 17.82
CA GLY A 41 2.55 4.97 16.38
C GLY A 41 1.42 4.40 15.56
N ILE A 42 0.72 3.38 16.08
CA ILE A 42 -0.30 2.64 15.33
C ILE A 42 -1.69 3.16 15.63
N ASP A 43 -2.10 3.25 16.90
CA ASP A 43 -3.44 3.71 17.26
C ASP A 43 -3.71 5.14 16.78
N THR A 44 -2.72 6.02 16.86
CA THR A 44 -2.84 7.38 16.30
C THR A 44 -2.69 7.42 14.79
N GLY A 45 -2.11 6.38 14.17
CA GLY A 45 -1.78 6.32 12.74
C GLY A 45 -0.56 7.13 12.34
N VAL A 46 0.26 7.60 13.28
CA VAL A 46 1.45 8.42 13.01
C VAL A 46 2.48 7.65 12.19
N PHE A 47 2.77 6.38 12.52
CA PHE A 47 3.76 5.59 11.79
C PHE A 47 3.41 5.40 10.31
N PRO A 48 2.21 4.94 9.94
CA PRO A 48 1.83 4.86 8.53
C PRO A 48 1.95 6.20 7.80
N ILE A 49 1.50 7.31 8.41
CA ILE A 49 1.58 8.65 7.83
C ILE A 49 3.05 9.07 7.60
N MET A 50 3.94 8.83 8.57
CA MET A 50 5.37 9.13 8.43
C MET A 50 6.05 8.28 7.35
N ILE A 51 5.64 7.01 7.20
CA ILE A 51 6.14 6.16 6.10
C ILE A 51 5.67 6.72 4.76
N PHE A 52 4.41 7.15 4.64
CA PHE A 52 3.91 7.82 3.42
C PHE A 52 4.70 9.07 3.07
N MET A 53 5.08 9.87 4.07
CA MET A 53 5.96 11.03 3.87
C MET A 53 7.32 10.61 3.31
N GLY A 54 7.93 9.56 3.86
CA GLY A 54 9.19 9.00 3.35
C GLY A 54 9.06 8.47 1.93
N VAL A 55 7.99 7.72 1.64
CA VAL A 55 7.68 7.22 0.29
C VAL A 55 7.51 8.38 -0.69
N GLY A 56 6.84 9.47 -0.29
CA GLY A 56 6.71 10.68 -1.11
C GLY A 56 8.06 11.31 -1.43
N ALA A 57 8.97 11.39 -0.45
CA ALA A 57 10.32 11.91 -0.66
C ALA A 57 11.19 11.01 -1.55
N MET A 58 10.93 9.69 -1.58
CA MET A 58 11.61 8.75 -2.48
C MET A 58 11.04 8.77 -3.91
N THR A 59 9.78 9.17 -4.07
CA THR A 59 9.01 8.98 -5.30
C THR A 59 9.22 10.13 -6.29
N ASP A 60 9.53 9.80 -7.55
CA ASP A 60 9.52 10.74 -8.66
C ASP A 60 8.18 10.66 -9.42
N PHE A 61 7.38 11.71 -9.32
CA PHE A 61 6.12 11.82 -10.06
C PHE A 61 6.30 12.25 -11.52
N GLY A 62 7.52 12.59 -11.95
CA GLY A 62 7.83 13.00 -13.32
C GLY A 62 7.23 12.06 -14.38
N PRO A 63 7.43 10.73 -14.28
CA PRO A 63 6.85 9.78 -15.25
C PRO A 63 5.32 9.83 -15.33
N LEU A 64 4.62 10.05 -14.22
CA LEU A 64 3.16 10.18 -14.19
C LEU A 64 2.71 11.51 -14.80
N ILE A 65 3.39 12.61 -14.48
CA ILE A 65 3.13 13.94 -15.05
C ILE A 65 3.38 13.94 -16.56
N ALA A 66 4.47 13.27 -17.00
CA ALA A 66 4.81 13.16 -18.42
C ALA A 66 3.77 12.36 -19.21
N ASN A 67 3.17 11.34 -18.62
CA ASN A 67 2.15 10.50 -19.24
C ASN A 67 0.97 10.24 -18.27
N PRO A 68 0.01 11.16 -18.14
CA PRO A 68 -1.12 11.01 -17.23
C PRO A 68 -2.02 9.78 -17.51
N LYS A 69 -2.00 9.27 -18.75
CA LYS A 69 -2.74 8.04 -19.10
C LYS A 69 -2.25 6.82 -18.30
N ALA A 70 -1.02 6.84 -17.81
CA ALA A 70 -0.47 5.82 -16.92
C ALA A 70 -1.25 5.70 -15.61
N ALA A 71 -1.97 6.75 -15.19
CA ALA A 71 -2.85 6.70 -14.01
C ALA A 71 -3.95 5.64 -14.13
N LEU A 72 -4.45 5.39 -15.34
CA LEU A 72 -5.46 4.35 -15.59
C LEU A 72 -4.93 2.95 -15.25
N LEU A 73 -3.64 2.70 -15.48
CA LEU A 73 -3.02 1.41 -15.17
C LEU A 73 -2.90 1.19 -13.66
N GLY A 74 -2.51 2.23 -12.92
CA GLY A 74 -2.50 2.19 -11.46
C GLY A 74 -3.90 2.03 -10.87
N GLY A 75 -4.89 2.75 -11.42
CA GLY A 75 -6.29 2.59 -11.04
C GLY A 75 -6.82 1.18 -11.29
N ALA A 76 -6.50 0.58 -12.45
CA ALA A 76 -6.91 -0.78 -12.78
C ALA A 76 -6.26 -1.84 -11.86
N ALA A 77 -5.05 -1.62 -11.39
CA ALA A 77 -4.42 -2.52 -10.44
C ALA A 77 -5.12 -2.53 -9.06
N GLN A 78 -5.85 -1.46 -8.71
CA GLN A 78 -6.65 -1.42 -7.48
C GLN A 78 -7.87 -2.38 -7.54
N PHE A 79 -8.16 -2.97 -8.69
CA PHE A 79 -9.18 -4.01 -8.79
C PHE A 79 -8.93 -5.18 -7.84
N GLY A 80 -7.66 -5.44 -7.48
CA GLY A 80 -7.30 -6.41 -6.45
C GLY A 80 -7.90 -6.10 -5.08
N ILE A 81 -8.00 -4.82 -4.70
CA ILE A 81 -8.61 -4.40 -3.43
C ILE A 81 -10.09 -4.78 -3.40
N PHE A 82 -10.83 -4.42 -4.45
CA PHE A 82 -12.26 -4.74 -4.52
C PHE A 82 -12.51 -6.24 -4.62
N PHE A 83 -11.65 -6.97 -5.34
CA PHE A 83 -11.72 -8.43 -5.38
C PHE A 83 -11.58 -9.05 -3.99
N ALA A 84 -10.60 -8.62 -3.19
CA ALA A 84 -10.42 -9.11 -1.83
C ALA A 84 -11.57 -8.68 -0.91
N LEU A 85 -12.10 -7.47 -1.06
CA LEU A 85 -13.24 -6.98 -0.30
C LEU A 85 -14.47 -7.87 -0.52
N PHE A 86 -14.85 -8.09 -1.79
CA PHE A 86 -15.99 -8.97 -2.11
C PHE A 86 -15.71 -10.43 -1.73
N GLY A 87 -14.47 -10.89 -1.86
CA GLY A 87 -14.06 -12.22 -1.42
C GLY A 87 -14.21 -12.40 0.08
N ALA A 88 -13.82 -11.42 0.89
CA ALA A 88 -13.99 -11.45 2.33
C ALA A 88 -15.47 -11.42 2.75
N LEU A 89 -16.29 -10.59 2.10
CA LEU A 89 -17.75 -10.61 2.29
C LEU A 89 -18.34 -11.96 1.93
N GLY A 90 -17.90 -12.59 0.84
CA GLY A 90 -18.31 -13.92 0.43
C GLY A 90 -17.95 -14.99 1.46
N ILE A 91 -16.74 -14.93 2.04
CA ILE A 91 -16.32 -15.83 3.13
C ILE A 91 -17.22 -15.62 4.35
N ALA A 92 -17.47 -14.37 4.75
CA ALA A 92 -18.36 -14.07 5.88
C ALA A 92 -19.79 -14.55 5.64
N ALA A 93 -20.30 -14.49 4.41
CA ALA A 93 -21.60 -15.01 4.06
C ALA A 93 -21.71 -16.54 4.13
N ILE A 94 -20.61 -17.26 3.81
CA ILE A 94 -20.57 -18.74 3.81
C ILE A 94 -20.32 -19.30 5.22
N PHE A 95 -19.36 -18.73 5.95
CA PHE A 95 -18.89 -19.25 7.24
C PHE A 95 -19.55 -18.57 8.45
N GLY A 96 -20.36 -17.54 8.22
CA GLY A 96 -21.03 -16.75 9.25
C GLY A 96 -20.45 -15.33 9.38
N GLN A 97 -21.32 -14.40 9.76
CA GLN A 97 -20.95 -12.98 9.85
C GLN A 97 -19.84 -12.72 10.89
N ASP A 98 -19.78 -13.55 11.94
CA ASP A 98 -18.78 -13.45 13.01
C ASP A 98 -17.45 -14.15 12.66
N PHE A 99 -17.30 -14.71 11.45
CA PHE A 99 -16.09 -15.49 11.08
C PHE A 99 -14.80 -14.71 11.29
N PHE A 100 -14.78 -13.41 11.03
CA PHE A 100 -13.61 -12.56 11.25
C PHE A 100 -13.55 -11.92 12.66
N GLY A 101 -14.53 -12.18 13.53
CA GLY A 101 -14.56 -11.66 14.90
C GLY A 101 -14.88 -10.17 15.03
N CYS A 102 -15.30 -9.51 13.95
CA CYS A 102 -15.72 -8.11 13.92
C CYS A 102 -16.76 -7.90 12.81
N ASP A 103 -17.29 -6.69 12.71
CA ASP A 103 -18.23 -6.31 11.66
C ASP A 103 -17.74 -6.76 10.26
N PRO A 104 -18.54 -7.53 9.50
CA PRO A 104 -18.12 -8.11 8.23
C PRO A 104 -17.65 -7.08 7.20
N LEU A 105 -18.28 -5.89 7.17
CA LEU A 105 -17.93 -4.84 6.22
C LEU A 105 -16.57 -4.21 6.59
N LYS A 106 -16.32 -3.97 7.88
CA LYS A 106 -15.06 -3.45 8.40
C LYS A 106 -13.93 -4.47 8.22
N ALA A 107 -14.21 -5.75 8.47
CA ALA A 107 -13.28 -6.84 8.18
C ALA A 107 -12.94 -6.89 6.69
N ALA A 108 -13.96 -6.88 5.82
CA ALA A 108 -13.78 -6.93 4.38
C ALA A 108 -13.01 -5.72 3.83
N ALA A 109 -13.28 -4.51 4.34
CA ALA A 109 -12.52 -3.31 3.98
C ALA A 109 -11.04 -3.43 4.38
N SER A 110 -10.78 -3.93 5.60
CA SER A 110 -9.43 -4.13 6.13
C SER A 110 -8.67 -5.24 5.41
N ILE A 111 -9.34 -6.31 5.01
CA ILE A 111 -8.74 -7.39 4.19
C ILE A 111 -8.57 -6.93 2.75
N GLY A 112 -9.56 -6.22 2.22
CA GLY A 112 -9.55 -5.72 0.85
C GLY A 112 -8.30 -4.93 0.52
N ILE A 113 -7.91 -4.02 1.39
CA ILE A 113 -6.77 -3.11 1.14
C ILE A 113 -5.44 -3.83 0.92
N ILE A 114 -5.30 -5.09 1.37
CA ILE A 114 -4.11 -5.92 1.10
C ILE A 114 -3.86 -6.06 -0.40
N GLY A 115 -4.94 -6.14 -1.20
CA GLY A 115 -4.86 -6.27 -2.66
C GLY A 115 -4.18 -5.10 -3.37
N GLY A 116 -4.04 -3.94 -2.73
CA GLY A 116 -3.27 -2.81 -3.23
C GLY A 116 -1.76 -2.99 -3.10
N ALA A 117 -1.29 -3.97 -2.32
CA ALA A 117 0.12 -4.21 -1.98
C ALA A 117 0.81 -2.99 -1.35
N ASP A 118 0.11 -2.34 -0.42
CA ASP A 118 0.54 -1.13 0.28
C ASP A 118 0.47 -1.38 1.80
N GLY A 119 1.59 -1.76 2.39
CA GLY A 119 1.68 -2.12 3.81
C GLY A 119 1.24 -0.99 4.76
N PRO A 120 1.78 0.22 4.64
CA PRO A 120 1.40 1.35 5.47
C PRO A 120 -0.09 1.70 5.39
N THR A 121 -0.67 1.69 4.19
CA THR A 121 -2.11 1.92 3.98
C THR A 121 -2.95 0.83 4.66
N ALA A 122 -2.54 -0.43 4.52
CA ALA A 122 -3.22 -1.56 5.15
C ALA A 122 -3.24 -1.42 6.68
N ILE A 123 -2.11 -1.04 7.29
CA ILE A 123 -2.05 -0.80 8.74
C ILE A 123 -2.89 0.40 9.15
N TRP A 124 -2.82 1.51 8.39
CA TRP A 124 -3.58 2.72 8.70
C TRP A 124 -5.09 2.47 8.70
N LEU A 125 -5.59 1.72 7.73
CA LEU A 125 -7.01 1.41 7.62
C LEU A 125 -7.44 0.40 8.69
N THR A 126 -6.69 -0.71 8.80
CA THR A 126 -7.04 -1.82 9.70
C THR A 126 -6.99 -1.41 11.17
N SER A 127 -6.03 -0.59 11.58
CA SER A 127 -5.96 -0.10 12.96
C SER A 127 -7.21 0.67 13.41
N ARG A 128 -7.99 1.18 12.46
CA ARG A 128 -9.22 1.96 12.70
C ARG A 128 -10.49 1.15 12.53
N LEU A 129 -10.53 0.25 11.55
CA LEU A 129 -11.75 -0.50 11.22
C LEU A 129 -11.82 -1.86 11.92
N ALA A 130 -10.69 -2.57 12.00
CA ALA A 130 -10.62 -3.94 12.53
C ALA A 130 -9.28 -4.19 13.26
N PRO A 131 -9.05 -3.56 14.43
CA PRO A 131 -7.77 -3.64 15.16
C PRO A 131 -7.36 -5.09 15.51
N ASP A 132 -8.33 -5.98 15.70
CA ASP A 132 -8.09 -7.40 16.03
C ASP A 132 -7.44 -8.16 14.86
N LEU A 133 -7.69 -7.75 13.63
CA LEU A 133 -7.11 -8.35 12.42
C LEU A 133 -5.77 -7.74 12.03
N LEU A 134 -5.31 -6.70 12.74
CA LEU A 134 -4.14 -5.91 12.37
C LEU A 134 -2.88 -6.76 12.21
N GLY A 135 -2.63 -7.72 13.11
CA GLY A 135 -1.46 -8.60 13.03
C GLY A 135 -1.44 -9.42 11.75
N ALA A 136 -2.54 -10.12 11.45
CA ALA A 136 -2.66 -10.96 10.26
C ALA A 136 -2.56 -10.13 8.96
N ILE A 137 -3.26 -9.00 8.90
CA ILE A 137 -3.29 -8.12 7.73
C ILE A 137 -1.93 -7.48 7.47
N ALA A 138 -1.23 -7.02 8.51
CA ALA A 138 0.09 -6.45 8.38
C ALA A 138 1.12 -7.47 7.85
N VAL A 139 1.12 -8.69 8.40
CA VAL A 139 1.98 -9.77 7.90
C VAL A 139 1.67 -10.09 6.44
N ALA A 140 0.39 -10.21 6.06
CA ALA A 140 -0.02 -10.42 4.69
C ALA A 140 0.51 -9.32 3.77
N ALA A 141 0.22 -8.05 4.08
CA ALA A 141 0.56 -6.92 3.23
C ALA A 141 2.06 -6.77 3.02
N TYR A 142 2.87 -6.88 4.08
CA TYR A 142 4.34 -6.78 3.95
C TYR A 142 4.96 -8.01 3.30
N SER A 143 4.44 -9.21 3.59
CA SER A 143 4.92 -10.45 2.95
C SER A 143 4.69 -10.43 1.45
N TYR A 144 3.50 -10.00 0.99
CA TYR A 144 3.22 -9.93 -0.45
C TYR A 144 4.00 -8.84 -1.13
N MET A 145 4.23 -7.71 -0.48
CA MET A 145 5.12 -6.68 -1.00
C MET A 145 6.54 -7.21 -1.20
N ALA A 146 7.06 -8.01 -0.26
CA ALA A 146 8.37 -8.65 -0.40
C ALA A 146 8.40 -9.74 -1.49
N LEU A 147 7.28 -10.42 -1.74
CA LEU A 147 7.15 -11.49 -2.73
C LEU A 147 6.84 -10.99 -4.15
N VAL A 148 6.68 -9.69 -4.37
CA VAL A 148 6.47 -9.06 -5.69
C VAL A 148 7.40 -9.64 -6.77
N PRO A 149 8.74 -9.76 -6.56
CA PRO A 149 9.65 -10.29 -7.57
C PRO A 149 9.42 -11.76 -7.95
N ILE A 150 8.71 -12.51 -7.13
CA ILE A 150 8.39 -13.93 -7.33
C ILE A 150 7.01 -14.09 -7.95
N ILE A 151 6.01 -13.33 -7.47
CA ILE A 151 4.61 -13.51 -7.86
C ILE A 151 4.30 -12.85 -9.20
N GLN A 152 4.83 -11.65 -9.47
CA GLN A 152 4.49 -10.91 -10.70
C GLN A 152 5.00 -11.54 -12.00
N PRO A 153 6.25 -12.01 -12.12
CA PRO A 153 6.78 -12.51 -13.39
C PRO A 153 5.96 -13.64 -14.01
N PRO A 154 5.52 -14.68 -13.27
CA PRO A 154 4.64 -15.72 -13.83
C PRO A 154 3.34 -15.16 -14.40
N ILE A 155 2.71 -14.20 -13.70
CA ILE A 155 1.44 -13.59 -14.12
C ILE A 155 1.65 -12.76 -15.39
N MET A 156 2.70 -11.96 -15.44
CA MET A 156 3.06 -11.18 -16.62
C MET A 156 3.32 -12.07 -17.82
N ASN A 157 4.09 -13.13 -17.65
CA ASN A 157 4.40 -14.06 -18.73
C ASN A 157 3.17 -14.83 -19.24
N ALA A 158 2.25 -15.21 -18.33
CA ALA A 158 1.01 -15.88 -18.70
C ALA A 158 0.03 -14.97 -19.45
N LEU A 159 -0.01 -13.68 -19.10
CA LEU A 159 -0.94 -12.72 -19.68
C LEU A 159 -0.41 -11.96 -20.89
N THR A 160 0.89 -12.04 -21.21
CA THR A 160 1.49 -11.31 -22.33
C THR A 160 2.18 -12.25 -23.30
N THR A 161 2.05 -11.96 -24.59
CA THR A 161 2.81 -12.64 -25.63
C THR A 161 4.23 -12.07 -25.73
N LYS A 162 5.17 -12.84 -26.28
CA LYS A 162 6.54 -12.37 -26.50
C LYS A 162 6.58 -11.10 -27.39
N ALA A 163 5.71 -11.04 -28.41
CA ALA A 163 5.60 -9.87 -29.28
C ALA A 163 5.15 -8.62 -28.53
N GLU A 164 4.24 -8.73 -27.56
CA GLU A 164 3.79 -7.63 -26.71
C GLU A 164 4.90 -7.14 -25.77
N ARG A 165 5.70 -8.07 -25.22
CA ARG A 165 6.80 -7.74 -24.31
C ARG A 165 7.97 -7.04 -25.01
N LEU A 166 8.12 -7.26 -26.33
CA LEU A 166 9.13 -6.59 -27.16
C LEU A 166 8.74 -5.18 -27.62
N ILE A 167 7.55 -4.67 -27.29
CA ILE A 167 7.15 -3.31 -27.62
C ILE A 167 8.09 -2.32 -26.93
N LYS A 168 8.83 -1.56 -27.73
CA LYS A 168 9.71 -0.47 -27.27
C LYS A 168 8.88 0.80 -27.12
N MET A 169 8.98 1.42 -25.97
CA MET A 169 8.26 2.66 -25.68
C MET A 169 9.16 3.88 -25.92
N PRO A 170 8.59 4.99 -26.45
CA PRO A 170 9.35 6.23 -26.61
C PRO A 170 9.75 6.79 -25.25
N GLN A 171 10.78 7.64 -25.27
CA GLN A 171 11.19 8.38 -24.08
C GLN A 171 10.05 9.31 -23.62
N LEU A 172 9.92 9.45 -22.32
CA LEU A 172 8.96 10.38 -21.72
C LEU A 172 9.42 11.83 -21.98
N ARG A 173 8.45 12.74 -22.12
CA ARG A 173 8.78 14.16 -22.22
C ARG A 173 9.49 14.65 -20.96
N VAL A 174 10.33 15.64 -21.11
CA VAL A 174 10.94 16.33 -19.96
C VAL A 174 9.85 17.12 -19.23
N VAL A 175 9.76 16.89 -17.93
CA VAL A 175 8.81 17.61 -17.03
C VAL A 175 9.55 18.79 -16.43
N THR A 176 8.91 19.95 -16.44
CA THR A 176 9.48 21.18 -15.90
C THR A 176 9.46 21.17 -14.36
N LYS A 177 10.34 21.94 -13.73
CA LYS A 177 10.37 22.06 -12.25
C LYS A 177 9.06 22.61 -11.70
N ILE A 178 8.42 23.54 -12.42
CA ILE A 178 7.13 24.11 -12.01
C ILE A 178 6.04 23.04 -11.98
N GLU A 179 5.96 22.18 -13.01
CA GLU A 179 5.00 21.08 -13.02
C GLU A 179 5.24 20.11 -11.85
N LYS A 180 6.50 19.79 -11.54
CA LYS A 180 6.86 18.90 -10.44
C LYS A 180 6.50 19.46 -9.06
N VAL A 181 6.63 20.77 -8.86
CA VAL A 181 6.26 21.43 -7.59
C VAL A 181 4.74 21.68 -7.50
N ALA A 182 4.10 22.00 -8.62
CA ALA A 182 2.66 22.25 -8.65
C ALA A 182 1.84 20.96 -8.47
N PHE A 183 2.33 19.83 -8.98
CA PHE A 183 1.62 18.56 -8.96
C PHE A 183 1.19 18.11 -7.56
N PRO A 184 2.07 18.01 -6.54
CA PRO A 184 1.67 17.61 -5.20
C PRO A 184 0.65 18.57 -4.55
N LEU A 185 0.74 19.86 -4.84
CA LEU A 185 -0.22 20.86 -4.32
C LEU A 185 -1.59 20.69 -4.94
N VAL A 186 -1.65 20.45 -6.26
CA VAL A 186 -2.92 20.21 -6.98
C VAL A 186 -3.56 18.90 -6.51
N VAL A 187 -2.79 17.83 -6.39
CA VAL A 187 -3.30 16.53 -5.92
C VAL A 187 -3.84 16.65 -4.49
N LEU A 188 -3.11 17.33 -3.60
CA LEU A 188 -3.55 17.55 -2.23
C LEU A 188 -4.85 18.37 -2.17
N LEU A 189 -4.94 19.45 -2.96
CA LEU A 189 -6.13 20.28 -3.03
C LEU A 189 -7.34 19.50 -3.54
N LEU A 190 -7.17 18.76 -4.62
CA LEU A 190 -8.23 17.89 -5.16
C LEU A 190 -8.68 16.84 -4.15
N CYS A 191 -7.73 16.21 -3.46
CA CYS A 191 -8.05 15.25 -2.42
C CYS A 191 -8.81 15.88 -1.26
N ALA A 192 -8.40 17.07 -0.82
CA ALA A 192 -9.06 17.78 0.28
C ALA A 192 -10.51 18.16 -0.04
N ILE A 193 -10.81 18.47 -1.30
CA ILE A 193 -12.16 18.82 -1.75
C ILE A 193 -13.02 17.57 -1.99
N LEU A 194 -12.47 16.55 -2.66
CA LEU A 194 -13.24 15.40 -3.12
C LEU A 194 -13.31 14.27 -2.09
N LEU A 195 -12.24 14.08 -1.31
CA LEU A 195 -12.09 12.94 -0.40
C LEU A 195 -11.29 13.30 0.87
N PRO A 196 -11.88 14.09 1.80
CA PRO A 196 -11.19 14.55 3.01
C PRO A 196 -10.60 13.42 3.87
N SER A 197 -11.23 12.25 3.87
CA SER A 197 -10.79 11.07 4.62
C SER A 197 -9.42 10.52 4.18
N ALA A 198 -9.02 10.72 2.93
CA ALA A 198 -7.72 10.31 2.40
C ALA A 198 -6.60 11.35 2.62
N VAL A 199 -6.96 12.57 3.05
CA VAL A 199 -6.00 13.68 3.21
C VAL A 199 -4.81 13.36 4.12
N PRO A 200 -4.95 12.63 5.24
CA PRO A 200 -3.80 12.31 6.09
C PRO A 200 -2.72 11.53 5.34
N LEU A 201 -3.09 10.52 4.54
CA LEU A 201 -2.16 9.69 3.78
C LEU A 201 -1.61 10.44 2.57
N ILE A 202 -2.50 10.98 1.73
CA ILE A 202 -2.10 11.71 0.51
C ILE A 202 -1.35 12.98 0.86
N GLY A 203 -1.75 13.69 1.90
CA GLY A 203 -1.06 14.89 2.37
C GLY A 203 0.37 14.61 2.78
N ALA A 204 0.60 13.53 3.53
CA ALA A 204 1.96 13.12 3.91
C ALA A 204 2.80 12.73 2.68
N LEU A 205 2.23 11.96 1.74
CA LEU A 205 2.88 11.59 0.48
C LEU A 205 3.28 12.85 -0.33
N MET A 206 2.35 13.78 -0.48
CA MET A 206 2.57 15.02 -1.24
C MET A 206 3.55 15.96 -0.54
N LEU A 207 3.54 16.03 0.80
CA LEU A 207 4.50 16.81 1.58
C LEU A 207 5.93 16.25 1.38
N GLY A 208 6.13 14.95 1.46
CA GLY A 208 7.41 14.31 1.20
C GLY A 208 7.92 14.60 -0.23
N ASN A 209 7.03 14.47 -1.21
CA ASN A 209 7.37 14.77 -2.60
C ASN A 209 7.70 16.25 -2.82
N LEU A 210 6.93 17.15 -2.24
CA LEU A 210 7.19 18.59 -2.32
C LEU A 210 8.57 18.93 -1.74
N ALA A 211 8.95 18.33 -0.61
CA ALA A 211 10.27 18.53 -0.02
C ALA A 211 11.40 18.09 -0.98
N ARG A 212 11.20 17.01 -1.72
CA ARG A 212 12.13 16.56 -2.76
C ARG A 212 12.22 17.54 -3.92
N GLU A 213 11.09 17.99 -4.47
CA GLU A 213 11.04 18.76 -5.72
C GLU A 213 11.41 20.24 -5.54
N VAL A 214 11.28 20.80 -4.33
CA VAL A 214 11.77 22.14 -4.00
C VAL A 214 13.30 22.23 -4.20
N GLY A 215 14.04 21.17 -3.90
CA GLY A 215 15.44 21.02 -4.27
C GLY A 215 16.44 21.42 -3.17
N ALA A 216 17.55 22.05 -3.54
CA ALA A 216 18.74 22.22 -2.69
C ALA A 216 18.47 22.82 -1.30
N SER A 217 17.53 23.73 -1.18
CA SER A 217 17.23 24.42 0.09
C SER A 217 16.71 23.48 1.19
N VAL A 218 16.07 22.37 0.81
CA VAL A 218 15.48 21.39 1.73
C VAL A 218 15.96 19.97 1.49
N SER A 219 17.04 19.79 0.70
CA SER A 219 17.56 18.47 0.32
C SER A 219 17.91 17.61 1.54
N ARG A 220 18.44 18.20 2.61
CA ARG A 220 18.74 17.48 3.85
C ARG A 220 17.46 16.92 4.51
N ILE A 221 16.34 17.66 4.45
CA ILE A 221 15.07 17.22 5.01
C ILE A 221 14.50 16.08 4.15
N ALA A 222 14.54 16.23 2.83
CA ALA A 222 14.10 15.20 1.90
C ALA A 222 14.92 13.90 2.05
N ASP A 223 16.23 14.02 2.21
CA ASP A 223 17.11 12.88 2.48
C ASP A 223 16.79 12.21 3.84
N THR A 224 16.57 12.99 4.88
CA THR A 224 16.15 12.46 6.18
C THR A 224 14.83 11.71 6.10
N MET A 225 13.84 12.25 5.38
CA MET A 225 12.53 11.60 5.19
C MET A 225 12.65 10.29 4.42
N SER A 226 13.44 10.27 3.34
CA SER A 226 13.57 9.12 2.44
C SER A 226 14.46 8.00 2.96
N ASN A 227 15.31 8.27 3.93
CA ASN A 227 16.27 7.33 4.49
C ASN A 227 16.08 7.13 6.00
N ALA A 228 16.49 8.07 6.83
CA ALA A 228 16.51 7.88 8.28
C ALA A 228 15.10 7.70 8.85
N LEU A 229 14.17 8.59 8.53
CA LEU A 229 12.82 8.58 9.07
C LEU A 229 12.07 7.31 8.69
N ILE A 230 12.03 6.97 7.40
CA ILE A 230 11.29 5.80 6.92
C ILE A 230 11.85 4.50 7.53
N ASN A 231 13.17 4.37 7.65
CA ASN A 231 13.80 3.18 8.22
C ASN A 231 13.51 3.05 9.72
N ILE A 232 13.66 4.14 10.50
CA ILE A 232 13.37 4.15 11.93
C ILE A 232 11.90 3.78 12.18
N VAL A 233 10.99 4.45 11.48
CA VAL A 233 9.54 4.21 11.65
C VAL A 233 9.15 2.81 11.21
N THR A 234 9.75 2.27 10.15
CA THR A 234 9.49 0.89 9.71
C THR A 234 9.94 -0.13 10.75
N ILE A 235 11.10 0.08 11.40
CA ILE A 235 11.57 -0.79 12.49
C ILE A 235 10.59 -0.73 13.67
N MET A 236 10.22 0.48 14.10
CA MET A 236 9.28 0.67 15.22
C MET A 236 7.91 0.06 14.93
N LEU A 237 7.40 0.25 13.70
CA LEU A 237 6.15 -0.33 13.25
C LEU A 237 6.22 -1.86 13.22
N GLY A 238 7.32 -2.43 12.69
CA GLY A 238 7.54 -3.87 12.67
C GLY A 238 7.56 -4.49 14.07
N LEU A 239 8.22 -3.84 15.02
CA LEU A 239 8.24 -4.27 16.42
C LEU A 239 6.85 -4.18 17.07
N ALA A 240 6.14 -3.07 16.85
CA ALA A 240 4.82 -2.85 17.41
C ALA A 240 3.77 -3.83 16.85
N VAL A 241 3.76 -4.07 15.55
CA VAL A 241 2.86 -5.05 14.90
C VAL A 241 3.26 -6.47 15.26
N GLY A 242 4.57 -6.78 15.22
CA GLY A 242 5.09 -8.10 15.58
C GLY A 242 4.70 -8.51 17.00
N SER A 243 4.59 -7.53 17.88
CA SER A 243 4.13 -7.78 19.25
C SER A 243 2.68 -8.29 19.37
N LYS A 244 1.86 -8.10 18.33
CA LYS A 244 0.46 -8.60 18.23
C LYS A 244 0.34 -10.04 17.70
N LEU A 245 1.46 -10.63 17.23
CA LEU A 245 1.46 -11.97 16.65
C LEU A 245 1.56 -13.05 17.73
N ALA A 246 0.43 -13.35 18.36
CA ALA A 246 0.33 -14.52 19.22
C ALA A 246 0.15 -15.79 18.36
N CYS A 247 0.90 -16.85 18.67
CA CYS A 247 0.93 -18.09 17.89
C CYS A 247 -0.47 -18.68 17.67
N GLU A 248 -1.29 -18.72 18.72
CA GLU A 248 -2.65 -19.27 18.69
C GLU A 248 -3.60 -18.49 17.76
N LYS A 249 -3.47 -17.17 17.71
CA LYS A 249 -4.28 -16.32 16.84
C LYS A 249 -3.76 -16.34 15.40
N PHE A 250 -2.45 -16.45 15.21
CA PHE A 250 -1.84 -16.39 13.88
C PHE A 250 -2.10 -17.65 13.04
N LEU A 251 -2.17 -18.83 13.65
CA LEU A 251 -2.47 -20.10 12.98
C LEU A 251 -3.97 -20.42 12.91
N SER A 252 -4.83 -19.43 13.13
CA SER A 252 -6.28 -19.60 13.00
C SER A 252 -6.73 -19.73 11.55
N GLY A 253 -7.89 -20.38 11.33
CA GLY A 253 -8.51 -20.46 10.01
C GLY A 253 -8.82 -19.08 9.41
N GLN A 254 -9.11 -18.09 10.24
CA GLN A 254 -9.30 -16.70 9.83
C GLN A 254 -8.04 -16.11 9.19
N THR A 255 -6.90 -16.24 9.84
CA THR A 255 -5.60 -15.74 9.35
C THR A 255 -5.21 -16.43 8.05
N LEU A 256 -5.40 -17.75 7.94
CA LEU A 256 -5.13 -18.48 6.70
C LEU A 256 -6.03 -18.01 5.56
N ALA A 257 -7.30 -17.74 5.83
CA ALA A 257 -8.23 -17.19 4.83
C ALA A 257 -7.80 -15.78 4.38
N ILE A 258 -7.36 -14.91 5.31
CA ILE A 258 -6.83 -13.57 5.02
C ILE A 258 -5.58 -13.68 4.13
N LEU A 259 -4.64 -14.56 4.48
CA LEU A 259 -3.44 -14.78 3.70
C LEU A 259 -3.77 -15.29 2.28
N ALA A 260 -4.58 -16.32 2.15
CA ALA A 260 -4.96 -16.86 0.85
C ALA A 260 -5.65 -15.81 -0.03
N LEU A 261 -6.63 -15.08 0.54
CA LEU A 261 -7.38 -14.06 -0.17
C LEU A 261 -6.49 -12.90 -0.59
N GLY A 262 -5.58 -12.44 0.28
CA GLY A 262 -4.63 -11.39 -0.02
C GLY A 262 -3.67 -11.77 -1.17
N LEU A 263 -3.19 -13.03 -1.19
CA LEU A 263 -2.34 -13.52 -2.28
C LEU A 263 -3.10 -13.51 -3.62
N ILE A 264 -4.32 -14.04 -3.64
CA ILE A 264 -5.15 -14.05 -4.86
C ILE A 264 -5.45 -12.61 -5.30
N ALA A 265 -5.79 -11.73 -4.38
CA ALA A 265 -6.06 -10.32 -4.66
C ALA A 265 -4.86 -9.61 -5.29
N PHE A 266 -3.65 -9.88 -4.78
CA PHE A 266 -2.42 -9.34 -5.36
C PHE A 266 -2.19 -9.85 -6.80
N CYS A 267 -2.47 -11.14 -7.05
CA CYS A 267 -2.42 -11.71 -8.40
C CYS A 267 -3.44 -11.04 -9.33
N VAL A 268 -4.68 -10.83 -8.84
CA VAL A 268 -5.75 -10.18 -9.60
C VAL A 268 -5.43 -8.71 -9.88
N GLY A 269 -4.87 -7.96 -8.91
CA GLY A 269 -4.42 -6.59 -9.11
C GLY A 269 -3.33 -6.47 -10.18
N THR A 270 -2.32 -7.35 -10.10
CA THR A 270 -1.27 -7.43 -11.13
C THR A 270 -1.85 -7.73 -12.51
N ALA A 271 -2.75 -8.72 -12.59
CA ALA A 271 -3.44 -9.10 -13.83
C ALA A 271 -4.30 -7.95 -14.37
N GLY A 272 -5.05 -7.26 -13.50
CA GLY A 272 -5.88 -6.12 -13.85
C GLY A 272 -5.09 -5.00 -14.52
N GLY A 273 -3.92 -4.66 -13.99
CA GLY A 273 -3.03 -3.66 -14.59
C GLY A 273 -2.53 -4.07 -15.99
N VAL A 274 -2.10 -5.33 -16.14
CA VAL A 274 -1.63 -5.88 -17.44
C VAL A 274 -2.77 -5.91 -18.46
N VAL A 275 -3.96 -6.39 -18.08
CA VAL A 275 -5.14 -6.45 -18.94
C VAL A 275 -5.57 -5.05 -19.35
N MET A 276 -5.57 -4.08 -18.44
CA MET A 276 -5.88 -2.69 -18.77
C MET A 276 -4.91 -2.10 -19.81
N ALA A 277 -3.62 -2.40 -19.71
CA ALA A 277 -2.64 -1.99 -20.71
C ALA A 277 -2.95 -2.59 -22.09
N LYS A 278 -3.40 -3.85 -22.13
CA LYS A 278 -3.85 -4.51 -23.38
C LYS A 278 -5.12 -3.85 -23.93
N ILE A 279 -6.09 -3.54 -23.07
CA ILE A 279 -7.31 -2.82 -23.47
C ILE A 279 -6.96 -1.46 -24.06
N MET A 280 -6.07 -0.70 -23.41
CA MET A 280 -5.62 0.58 -23.93
C MET A 280 -4.97 0.43 -25.32
N ASN A 281 -4.22 -0.64 -25.56
CA ASN A 281 -3.60 -0.93 -26.84
C ASN A 281 -4.60 -1.24 -27.98
N LEU A 282 -5.85 -1.66 -27.65
CA LEU A 282 -6.91 -1.83 -28.67
C LEU A 282 -7.34 -0.50 -29.27
N PHE A 283 -7.26 0.58 -28.48
CA PHE A 283 -7.63 1.94 -28.91
C PHE A 283 -6.43 2.75 -29.42
N CYS A 284 -5.21 2.20 -29.31
CA CYS A 284 -3.98 2.88 -29.75
C CYS A 284 -3.56 2.42 -31.14
N ARG A 285 -3.02 3.38 -31.95
CA ARG A 285 -2.32 3.06 -33.20
C ARG A 285 -1.07 2.23 -32.90
N LYS A 286 -0.63 1.39 -33.86
CA LYS A 286 0.53 0.49 -33.69
C LYS A 286 1.79 1.19 -33.18
N GLU A 287 2.03 2.43 -33.62
CA GLU A 287 3.19 3.26 -33.25
C GLU A 287 3.15 3.76 -31.80
N ASN A 288 1.95 3.90 -31.21
CA ASN A 288 1.72 4.43 -29.86
C ASN A 288 1.33 3.35 -28.82
N ARG A 289 1.56 2.09 -29.17
CA ARG A 289 1.27 0.98 -28.24
C ARG A 289 2.20 1.03 -27.03
N ILE A 290 1.61 0.76 -25.89
CA ILE A 290 2.34 0.63 -24.62
C ILE A 290 2.72 -0.83 -24.40
N ASN A 291 3.87 -1.05 -23.79
CA ASN A 291 4.27 -2.39 -23.37
C ASN A 291 3.38 -2.83 -22.20
N PRO A 292 2.60 -3.93 -22.31
CA PRO A 292 1.66 -4.33 -21.27
C PRO A 292 2.32 -4.66 -19.92
N LEU A 293 3.62 -4.96 -19.92
CA LEU A 293 4.37 -5.21 -18.68
C LEU A 293 4.31 -4.04 -17.71
N ILE A 294 4.23 -2.78 -18.20
CA ILE A 294 4.17 -1.63 -17.28
C ILE A 294 2.87 -1.59 -16.48
N GLY A 295 1.80 -2.25 -16.95
CA GLY A 295 0.54 -2.36 -16.23
C GLY A 295 0.69 -3.12 -14.91
N SER A 296 1.56 -4.13 -14.86
CA SER A 296 1.82 -4.87 -13.61
C SER A 296 2.44 -3.99 -12.52
N ALA A 297 3.08 -2.88 -12.90
CA ALA A 297 3.64 -1.92 -11.95
C ALA A 297 2.57 -1.07 -11.26
N GLY A 298 1.30 -1.13 -11.69
CA GLY A 298 0.19 -0.39 -11.09
C GLY A 298 -0.13 -0.76 -9.65
N VAL A 299 0.39 -1.86 -9.11
CA VAL A 299 0.33 -2.16 -7.68
C VAL A 299 1.24 -1.20 -6.89
N SER A 300 0.87 -0.90 -5.64
CA SER A 300 1.50 0.17 -4.85
C SER A 300 2.88 -0.16 -4.27
N ALA A 301 3.50 -1.27 -4.66
CA ALA A 301 4.84 -1.67 -4.21
C ALA A 301 5.93 -0.84 -4.89
N VAL A 302 6.16 0.39 -4.41
CA VAL A 302 7.15 1.34 -4.98
C VAL A 302 8.54 1.13 -4.37
N PRO A 303 9.59 1.17 -5.16
CA PRO A 303 9.68 1.11 -6.63
C PRO A 303 9.79 -0.32 -7.17
N MET A 304 9.44 -1.31 -6.34
CA MET A 304 9.75 -2.72 -6.58
C MET A 304 9.02 -3.28 -7.80
N ALA A 305 7.71 -3.02 -7.92
CA ALA A 305 6.92 -3.51 -9.04
C ALA A 305 7.41 -2.97 -10.40
N ALA A 306 7.80 -1.71 -10.48
CA ALA A 306 8.38 -1.13 -11.69
C ALA A 306 9.71 -1.78 -12.07
N ARG A 307 10.57 -2.10 -11.09
CA ARG A 307 11.84 -2.82 -11.31
C ARG A 307 11.60 -4.24 -11.81
N VAL A 308 10.58 -4.91 -11.29
CA VAL A 308 10.20 -6.27 -11.73
C VAL A 308 9.70 -6.25 -13.16
N SER A 309 8.84 -5.30 -13.54
CA SER A 309 8.38 -5.12 -14.92
C SER A 309 9.55 -4.89 -15.87
N ASN A 310 10.51 -4.06 -15.48
CA ASN A 310 11.73 -3.82 -16.26
C ASN A 310 12.61 -5.07 -16.37
N LYS A 311 12.76 -5.84 -15.28
CA LYS A 311 13.54 -7.10 -15.29
C LYS A 311 12.95 -8.11 -16.27
N VAL A 312 11.63 -8.25 -16.34
CA VAL A 312 10.95 -9.15 -17.27
C VAL A 312 11.12 -8.67 -18.72
N ALA A 313 11.03 -7.36 -18.97
CA ALA A 313 11.28 -6.82 -20.32
C ALA A 313 12.71 -7.06 -20.79
N LEU A 314 13.70 -6.83 -19.92
CA LEU A 314 15.13 -7.06 -20.24
C LEU A 314 15.48 -8.54 -20.44
N ALA A 315 14.73 -9.46 -19.84
CA ALA A 315 14.92 -10.89 -20.06
C ALA A 315 14.60 -11.33 -21.50
N ASP A 316 13.63 -10.67 -22.15
CA ASP A 316 13.27 -10.93 -23.55
C ASP A 316 14.08 -10.08 -24.57
N ASP A 317 14.43 -8.84 -24.23
CA ASP A 317 15.28 -7.95 -25.02
C ASP A 317 16.14 -7.06 -24.10
N PRO A 318 17.46 -7.28 -24.02
CA PRO A 318 18.36 -6.52 -23.15
C PRO A 318 18.41 -5.00 -23.43
N THR A 319 17.85 -4.56 -24.55
CA THR A 319 17.79 -3.13 -24.95
C THR A 319 16.43 -2.48 -24.62
N ASN A 320 15.45 -3.25 -24.14
CA ASN A 320 14.10 -2.78 -23.89
C ASN A 320 13.91 -2.31 -22.44
N TYR A 321 14.36 -1.10 -22.13
CA TYR A 321 14.22 -0.49 -20.81
C TYR A 321 12.85 0.15 -20.65
N VAL A 322 12.01 -0.40 -19.79
CA VAL A 322 10.64 0.11 -19.50
C VAL A 322 10.51 0.73 -18.11
N LEU A 323 11.60 0.83 -17.34
CA LEU A 323 11.57 1.27 -15.93
C LEU A 323 10.90 2.62 -15.75
N MET A 324 11.30 3.63 -16.54
CA MET A 324 10.76 4.97 -16.39
C MET A 324 9.28 5.05 -16.72
N GLN A 325 8.84 4.31 -17.73
CA GLN A 325 7.42 4.22 -18.10
C GLN A 325 6.62 3.43 -17.06
N ALA A 326 7.21 2.39 -16.44
CA ALA A 326 6.59 1.60 -15.38
C ALA A 326 6.45 2.37 -14.05
N MET A 327 7.30 3.38 -13.82
CA MET A 327 7.18 4.23 -12.63
C MET A 327 5.88 5.05 -12.61
N GLY A 328 5.35 5.46 -13.77
CA GLY A 328 4.09 6.19 -13.87
C GLY A 328 2.91 5.42 -13.24
N PRO A 329 2.59 4.22 -13.74
CA PRO A 329 1.57 3.34 -13.13
C PRO A 329 1.87 3.02 -11.65
N ASN A 330 3.12 2.78 -11.30
CA ASN A 330 3.51 2.40 -9.94
C ASN A 330 3.18 3.51 -8.93
N VAL A 331 3.52 4.73 -9.27
CA VAL A 331 3.24 5.89 -8.43
C VAL A 331 1.74 6.21 -8.36
N SER A 332 1.04 6.07 -9.49
CA SER A 332 -0.42 6.25 -9.49
C SER A 332 -1.14 5.17 -8.66
N GLY A 333 -0.56 3.96 -8.57
CA GLY A 333 -1.03 2.91 -7.68
C GLY A 333 -1.04 3.33 -6.21
N VAL A 334 0.03 3.99 -5.74
CA VAL A 334 0.10 4.48 -4.34
C VAL A 334 -0.96 5.53 -4.05
N ILE A 335 -1.16 6.47 -4.99
CA ILE A 335 -2.27 7.43 -4.86
C ILE A 335 -3.60 6.67 -4.83
N GLY A 336 -3.76 5.68 -5.72
CA GLY A 336 -4.96 4.86 -5.82
C GLY A 336 -5.27 4.09 -4.53
N SER A 337 -4.29 3.41 -3.93
CA SER A 337 -4.49 2.68 -2.67
C SER A 337 -4.85 3.63 -1.52
N ALA A 338 -4.21 4.80 -1.42
CA ALA A 338 -4.52 5.81 -0.41
C ALA A 338 -5.93 6.41 -0.58
N VAL A 339 -6.34 6.66 -1.83
CA VAL A 339 -7.71 7.11 -2.16
C VAL A 339 -8.73 6.04 -1.76
N VAL A 340 -8.50 4.78 -2.17
CA VAL A 340 -9.41 3.68 -1.82
C VAL A 340 -9.48 3.47 -0.31
N ALA A 341 -8.35 3.55 0.41
CA ALA A 341 -8.34 3.47 1.87
C ALA A 341 -9.17 4.60 2.51
N GLY A 342 -9.07 5.82 1.98
CA GLY A 342 -9.90 6.93 2.43
C GLY A 342 -11.40 6.69 2.20
N VAL A 343 -11.78 6.10 1.06
CA VAL A 343 -13.17 5.70 0.79
C VAL A 343 -13.62 4.60 1.74
N LEU A 344 -12.83 3.55 1.89
CA LEU A 344 -13.15 2.42 2.77
C LEU A 344 -13.22 2.83 4.25
N TYR A 345 -12.49 3.86 4.64
CA TYR A 345 -12.55 4.40 6.00
C TYR A 345 -13.91 5.03 6.34
N THR A 346 -14.70 5.43 5.33
CA THR A 346 -16.03 6.01 5.54
C THR A 346 -17.14 4.95 5.68
N LEU A 347 -16.82 3.67 5.53
CA LEU A 347 -17.73 2.55 5.77
C LEU A 347 -17.82 2.24 7.27
#